data_a0da693bc511ba447ff064b05dc734d4
#
_entry.id   a0da693bc511ba447ff064b05dc734d4
#
_cell.length_a   1.000
_cell.length_b   1.000
_cell.length_c   1.000
_cell.angle_alpha   90.00
_cell.angle_beta   90.00
_cell.angle_gamma   90.00
#
_symmetry.space_group_name_H-M   'P 1'
#
loop_
_entity.id
_entity.type
_entity.pdbx_description
1 polymer ?
#
loop_
_entity_poly.entity_id
_entity_poly.type
_entity_poly.pdbx_seq_one_letter_code
_entity_poly.pdbx_strand_id
1 'polypeptide(L)'
;MNYQNDDLRIKEIKELLPPVALLEKFPATDRAAQTVSQARQAIHQILQGKDDRLLVVIGPCSIHDTEAAKEYASRLLALRDELKGELEVVMRVYFEKPRTTVGWKGLINDPYMDNSYQLNDGLRLARKLLLEINDSGLPAAGEFLDMITPQYVADLMSWGAIGARTTESQVHRELASGLSCPVGFKNGTDGTIKVAIDAINAAGSPHCFLSVTKYGHSAIVETSGNGDCHIILRGGKEPNYSAQHVAEVKAGLAKAGLPQQVMIDFSHANSSKQFQRQMVVADDVSQQLISGEQAIVGVMIESHLVEGNQSLESGEPLVYGKSVTDACIGWEDTDKVLRQLAAAVKQRRG
;
A
#
# COMPACT_ATOMS: atom_id res chain seq x y z
N MET A 1 -3.31 -47.69 -5.43
CA MET A 1 -3.55 -47.34 -4.00
C MET A 1 -5.04 -47.31 -3.78
N ASN A 2 -5.55 -47.97 -2.72
CA ASN A 2 -7.01 -48.07 -2.48
C ASN A 2 -7.59 -46.83 -1.76
N TYR A 3 -6.76 -45.87 -1.37
CA TYR A 3 -7.18 -44.67 -0.65
C TYR A 3 -6.52 -43.44 -1.26
N GLN A 4 -7.33 -42.41 -1.61
CA GLN A 4 -6.88 -41.11 -2.03
C GLN A 4 -6.85 -40.22 -0.80
N ASN A 5 -5.70 -39.57 -0.52
CA ASN A 5 -5.49 -38.74 0.67
C ASN A 5 -5.13 -37.29 0.32
N ASP A 6 -5.04 -36.96 -0.99
CA ASP A 6 -4.66 -35.66 -1.50
C ASP A 6 -5.74 -35.10 -2.43
N ASP A 7 -5.82 -33.80 -2.57
CA ASP A 7 -6.75 -33.04 -3.44
C ASP A 7 -8.26 -33.31 -3.21
N LEU A 8 -8.64 -33.86 -2.08
CA LEU A 8 -10.03 -34.27 -1.79
C LEU A 8 -11.05 -33.13 -1.80
N ARG A 9 -10.60 -31.88 -1.66
CA ARG A 9 -11.44 -30.68 -1.64
C ARG A 9 -11.14 -29.71 -2.79
N ILE A 10 -10.19 -30.03 -3.67
CA ILE A 10 -9.86 -29.27 -4.85
C ILE A 10 -10.82 -29.68 -5.97
N LYS A 11 -11.57 -28.73 -6.50
CA LYS A 11 -12.51 -28.99 -7.60
C LYS A 11 -11.85 -28.88 -8.96
N GLU A 12 -10.93 -27.93 -9.11
CA GLU A 12 -10.26 -27.64 -10.37
C GLU A 12 -8.92 -26.92 -10.09
N ILE A 13 -7.93 -27.22 -10.91
CA ILE A 13 -6.66 -26.48 -10.95
C ILE A 13 -6.53 -25.91 -12.37
N LYS A 14 -6.39 -24.58 -12.45
CA LYS A 14 -6.12 -23.86 -13.70
C LYS A 14 -4.72 -23.26 -13.66
N GLU A 15 -4.04 -23.28 -14.78
CA GLU A 15 -2.71 -22.67 -14.88
C GLU A 15 -2.82 -21.15 -14.89
N LEU A 16 -1.95 -20.53 -14.10
CA LEU A 16 -1.74 -19.09 -14.13
C LEU A 16 -0.71 -18.78 -15.23
N LEU A 17 -0.96 -17.74 -16.02
CA LEU A 17 0.04 -17.26 -16.99
C LEU A 17 1.34 -16.94 -16.23
N PRO A 18 2.50 -17.48 -16.64
CA PRO A 18 3.76 -17.22 -15.92
C PRO A 18 4.11 -15.73 -15.95
N PRO A 19 4.72 -15.19 -14.89
CA PRO A 19 5.09 -13.78 -14.80
C PRO A 19 5.84 -13.26 -16.03
N VAL A 20 6.81 -14.00 -16.54
CA VAL A 20 7.62 -13.63 -17.71
C VAL A 20 6.74 -13.29 -18.92
N ALA A 21 5.70 -14.06 -19.21
CA ALA A 21 4.82 -13.83 -20.34
C ALA A 21 4.02 -12.51 -20.20
N LEU A 22 3.68 -12.13 -18.96
CA LEU A 22 3.03 -10.86 -18.68
C LEU A 22 4.02 -9.69 -18.79
N LEU A 23 5.25 -9.86 -18.29
CA LEU A 23 6.31 -8.87 -18.39
C LEU A 23 6.72 -8.62 -19.86
N GLU A 24 6.78 -9.64 -20.68
CA GLU A 24 7.04 -9.52 -22.13
C GLU A 24 5.89 -8.80 -22.87
N LYS A 25 4.64 -9.06 -22.48
CA LYS A 25 3.47 -8.42 -23.08
C LYS A 25 3.33 -6.96 -22.67
N PHE A 26 3.68 -6.62 -21.43
CA PHE A 26 3.63 -5.28 -20.86
C PHE A 26 4.97 -4.95 -20.19
N PRO A 27 6.03 -4.73 -21.00
CA PRO A 27 7.36 -4.41 -20.49
C PRO A 27 7.36 -3.03 -19.83
N ALA A 28 8.13 -2.87 -18.76
CA ALA A 28 8.35 -1.55 -18.19
C ALA A 28 9.05 -0.65 -19.23
N THR A 29 8.51 0.54 -19.46
CA THR A 29 9.16 1.56 -20.27
C THR A 29 10.31 2.19 -19.49
N ASP A 30 11.27 2.82 -20.16
CA ASP A 30 12.35 3.57 -19.50
C ASP A 30 11.79 4.63 -18.55
N ARG A 31 10.70 5.31 -18.93
CA ARG A 31 10.07 6.33 -18.13
C ARG A 31 9.40 5.74 -16.88
N ALA A 32 8.66 4.64 -17.02
CA ALA A 32 8.06 3.95 -15.88
C ALA A 32 9.13 3.43 -14.91
N ALA A 33 10.19 2.82 -15.42
CA ALA A 33 11.31 2.34 -14.62
C ALA A 33 12.04 3.48 -13.89
N GLN A 34 12.22 4.63 -14.54
CA GLN A 34 12.79 5.82 -13.96
C GLN A 34 11.90 6.37 -12.83
N THR A 35 10.57 6.47 -13.05
CA THR A 35 9.60 6.93 -12.04
C THR A 35 9.69 6.06 -10.78
N VAL A 36 9.66 4.74 -10.93
CA VAL A 36 9.77 3.80 -9.81
C VAL A 36 11.10 3.94 -9.09
N SER A 37 12.22 3.96 -9.83
CA SER A 37 13.56 4.07 -9.24
C SER A 37 13.76 5.36 -8.45
N GLN A 38 13.36 6.48 -9.01
CA GLN A 38 13.46 7.79 -8.35
C GLN A 38 12.60 7.87 -7.09
N ALA A 39 11.37 7.37 -7.15
CA ALA A 39 10.47 7.34 -5.99
C ALA A 39 11.01 6.42 -4.87
N ARG A 40 11.51 5.22 -5.20
CA ARG A 40 12.16 4.33 -4.22
C ARG A 40 13.34 5.01 -3.54
N GLN A 41 14.17 5.70 -4.32
CA GLN A 41 15.31 6.44 -3.78
C GLN A 41 14.87 7.60 -2.90
N ALA A 42 13.86 8.37 -3.30
CA ALA A 42 13.31 9.46 -2.50
C ALA A 42 12.75 8.94 -1.17
N ILE A 43 11.96 7.88 -1.19
CA ILE A 43 11.40 7.25 0.02
C ILE A 43 12.52 6.72 0.92
N HIS A 44 13.55 6.08 0.35
CA HIS A 44 14.74 5.66 1.11
C HIS A 44 15.38 6.85 1.82
N GLN A 45 15.61 7.98 1.14
CA GLN A 45 16.20 9.17 1.75
C GLN A 45 15.32 9.75 2.87
N ILE A 46 13.98 9.73 2.70
CA ILE A 46 13.02 10.14 3.75
C ILE A 46 13.16 9.21 4.96
N LEU A 47 13.18 7.90 4.77
CA LEU A 47 13.33 6.90 5.83
C LEU A 47 14.71 6.97 6.51
N GLN A 48 15.73 7.51 5.85
CA GLN A 48 17.05 7.74 6.43
C GLN A 48 17.20 9.14 7.06
N GLY A 49 16.14 9.96 7.06
CA GLY A 49 16.18 11.34 7.58
C GLY A 49 17.06 12.30 6.79
N LYS A 50 17.37 11.98 5.52
CA LYS A 50 18.18 12.79 4.61
C LYS A 50 17.35 13.66 3.67
N ASP A 51 16.08 13.37 3.56
CA ASP A 51 15.07 14.14 2.85
C ASP A 51 13.96 14.45 3.86
N ASP A 52 13.64 15.71 4.04
CA ASP A 52 12.68 16.18 5.04
C ASP A 52 11.25 16.32 4.50
N ARG A 53 11.01 15.89 3.24
CA ARG A 53 9.66 15.80 2.69
C ARG A 53 8.83 14.76 3.42
N LEU A 54 7.52 14.93 3.40
CA LEU A 54 6.59 13.94 3.92
C LEU A 54 6.18 12.97 2.81
N LEU A 55 6.35 11.65 3.05
CA LEU A 55 5.80 10.62 2.17
C LEU A 55 4.27 10.58 2.29
N VAL A 56 3.55 10.73 1.19
CA VAL A 56 2.08 10.64 1.16
C VAL A 56 1.62 9.54 0.22
N VAL A 57 1.12 8.43 0.80
CA VAL A 57 0.50 7.34 0.04
C VAL A 57 -1.01 7.58 0.01
N ILE A 58 -1.54 8.05 -1.12
CA ILE A 58 -2.94 8.49 -1.24
C ILE A 58 -3.62 7.92 -2.48
N GLY A 59 -4.86 7.48 -2.35
CA GLY A 59 -5.68 6.98 -3.46
C GLY A 59 -6.80 6.05 -3.02
N PRO A 60 -7.49 5.41 -3.98
CA PRO A 60 -8.63 4.55 -3.70
C PRO A 60 -8.35 3.46 -2.68
N CYS A 61 -9.36 3.11 -1.87
CA CYS A 61 -9.26 1.98 -0.95
C CYS A 61 -8.94 0.70 -1.72
N SER A 62 -9.58 0.50 -2.87
CA SER A 62 -9.26 -0.54 -3.86
C SER A 62 -9.58 -0.06 -5.27
N ILE A 63 -8.84 -0.59 -6.25
CA ILE A 63 -9.11 -0.35 -7.66
C ILE A 63 -10.12 -1.40 -8.16
N HIS A 64 -11.26 -0.95 -8.66
CA HIS A 64 -12.25 -1.77 -9.34
C HIS A 64 -12.53 -1.28 -10.77
N ASP A 65 -12.31 0.01 -11.02
CA ASP A 65 -12.46 0.67 -12.31
C ASP A 65 -11.12 1.31 -12.71
N THR A 66 -10.54 0.80 -13.80
CA THR A 66 -9.24 1.27 -14.30
C THR A 66 -9.31 2.66 -14.92
N GLU A 67 -10.46 3.05 -15.50
CA GLU A 67 -10.64 4.38 -16.11
C GLU A 67 -10.75 5.44 -15.02
N ALA A 68 -11.55 5.19 -13.98
CA ALA A 68 -11.63 6.07 -12.82
C ALA A 68 -10.25 6.19 -12.10
N ALA A 69 -9.48 5.11 -12.05
CA ALA A 69 -8.13 5.13 -11.48
C ALA A 69 -7.17 6.00 -12.31
N LYS A 70 -7.25 5.97 -13.64
CA LYS A 70 -6.44 6.81 -14.54
C LYS A 70 -6.82 8.29 -14.43
N GLU A 71 -8.11 8.60 -14.33
CA GLU A 71 -8.56 9.98 -14.09
C GLU A 71 -8.05 10.49 -12.75
N TYR A 72 -8.16 9.68 -11.68
CA TYR A 72 -7.62 10.03 -10.37
C TYR A 72 -6.11 10.26 -10.44
N ALA A 73 -5.36 9.38 -11.12
CA ALA A 73 -3.92 9.51 -11.32
C ALA A 73 -3.54 10.81 -12.04
N SER A 74 -4.27 11.17 -13.09
CA SER A 74 -4.03 12.42 -13.84
C SER A 74 -4.20 13.66 -12.95
N ARG A 75 -5.25 13.69 -12.14
CA ARG A 75 -5.49 14.80 -11.20
C ARG A 75 -4.41 14.84 -10.10
N LEU A 76 -4.05 13.66 -9.55
CA LEU A 76 -3.04 13.56 -8.49
C LEU A 76 -1.65 13.95 -8.97
N LEU A 77 -1.29 13.64 -10.22
CA LEU A 77 -0.01 14.01 -10.81
C LEU A 77 0.17 15.53 -10.83
N ALA A 78 -0.87 16.29 -11.17
CA ALA A 78 -0.82 17.76 -11.16
C ALA A 78 -0.52 18.30 -9.75
N LEU A 79 -1.18 17.78 -8.72
CA LEU A 79 -0.92 18.18 -7.33
C LEU A 79 0.48 17.73 -6.85
N ARG A 80 0.92 16.53 -7.24
CA ARG A 80 2.27 16.05 -6.94
C ARG A 80 3.33 17.00 -7.49
N ASP A 81 3.19 17.43 -8.73
CA ASP A 81 4.16 18.34 -9.37
C ASP A 81 4.18 19.72 -8.72
N GLU A 82 3.03 20.21 -8.26
CA GLU A 82 2.90 21.46 -7.53
C GLU A 82 3.54 21.37 -6.13
N LEU A 83 3.33 20.27 -5.41
CA LEU A 83 3.69 20.12 -4.00
C LEU A 83 4.98 19.31 -3.77
N LYS A 84 5.75 19.00 -4.82
CA LYS A 84 6.95 18.15 -4.77
C LYS A 84 8.08 18.70 -3.88
N GLY A 85 8.04 19.96 -3.54
CA GLY A 85 8.99 20.58 -2.62
C GLY A 85 8.81 20.11 -1.18
N GLU A 86 7.60 19.79 -0.77
CA GLU A 86 7.22 19.44 0.59
C GLU A 86 6.79 17.97 0.73
N LEU A 87 6.22 17.39 -0.34
CA LEU A 87 5.64 16.05 -0.33
C LEU A 87 6.28 15.13 -1.37
N GLU A 88 6.49 13.88 -0.99
CA GLU A 88 6.69 12.78 -1.93
C GLU A 88 5.36 12.02 -2.05
N VAL A 89 4.58 12.34 -3.08
CA VAL A 89 3.25 11.78 -3.30
C VAL A 89 3.33 10.51 -4.14
N VAL A 90 2.78 9.41 -3.62
CA VAL A 90 2.72 8.10 -4.27
C VAL A 90 1.25 7.67 -4.33
N MET A 91 0.77 7.28 -5.51
CA MET A 91 -0.61 6.85 -5.66
C MET A 91 -0.82 5.46 -5.05
N ARG A 92 -1.82 5.36 -4.18
CA ARG A 92 -2.32 4.09 -3.66
C ARG A 92 -3.08 3.34 -4.75
N VAL A 93 -2.54 2.17 -5.18
CA VAL A 93 -3.09 1.32 -6.24
C VAL A 93 -3.25 -0.10 -5.68
N TYR A 94 -4.30 -0.32 -4.89
CA TYR A 94 -4.56 -1.60 -4.24
C TYR A 94 -5.51 -2.44 -5.09
N PHE A 95 -5.00 -3.55 -5.61
CA PHE A 95 -5.74 -4.47 -6.47
C PHE A 95 -6.40 -5.61 -5.73
N GLU A 96 -6.00 -5.84 -4.48
CA GLU A 96 -6.46 -6.96 -3.67
C GLU A 96 -6.91 -6.43 -2.31
N LYS A 97 -7.91 -7.10 -1.72
CA LYS A 97 -8.44 -6.75 -0.40
C LYS A 97 -8.46 -7.96 0.50
N PRO A 98 -7.80 -7.89 1.68
CA PRO A 98 -7.92 -8.93 2.67
C PRO A 98 -9.34 -8.96 3.22
N ARG A 99 -9.99 -10.10 3.19
CA ARG A 99 -11.35 -10.30 3.71
C ARG A 99 -11.33 -11.12 4.98
N THR A 100 -12.03 -10.64 6.01
CA THR A 100 -12.24 -11.41 7.25
C THR A 100 -13.23 -12.53 7.03
N THR A 101 -14.20 -12.31 6.14
CA THR A 101 -15.20 -13.27 5.68
C THR A 101 -15.17 -13.35 4.15
N VAL A 102 -16.25 -13.78 3.51
CA VAL A 102 -16.41 -13.77 2.05
C VAL A 102 -16.68 -12.37 1.53
N GLY A 103 -16.42 -12.12 0.24
CA GLY A 103 -16.67 -10.86 -0.45
C GLY A 103 -15.71 -10.68 -1.62
N TRP A 104 -15.94 -9.66 -2.44
CA TRP A 104 -15.05 -9.33 -3.57
C TRP A 104 -13.61 -9.12 -3.09
N LYS A 105 -12.68 -9.88 -3.67
CA LYS A 105 -11.27 -9.92 -3.24
C LYS A 105 -10.38 -8.90 -3.95
N GLY A 106 -10.91 -8.19 -4.93
CA GLY A 106 -10.17 -7.18 -5.68
C GLY A 106 -10.06 -7.48 -7.17
N LEU A 107 -9.50 -6.52 -7.91
CA LEU A 107 -9.39 -6.54 -9.38
C LEU A 107 -8.61 -7.76 -9.91
N ILE A 108 -7.54 -8.16 -9.23
CA ILE A 108 -6.74 -9.32 -9.67
C ILE A 108 -7.56 -10.60 -9.56
N ASN A 109 -8.30 -10.78 -8.48
CA ASN A 109 -9.01 -12.02 -8.20
C ASN A 109 -10.32 -12.16 -8.98
N ASP A 110 -11.04 -11.04 -9.16
CA ASP A 110 -12.36 -11.01 -9.82
C ASP A 110 -12.54 -9.66 -10.54
N PRO A 111 -11.90 -9.49 -11.72
CA PRO A 111 -11.84 -8.21 -12.42
C PRO A 111 -13.21 -7.71 -12.92
N TYR A 112 -14.15 -8.62 -13.14
CA TYR A 112 -15.48 -8.31 -13.66
C TYR A 112 -16.56 -8.20 -12.57
N MET A 113 -16.18 -8.47 -11.30
CA MET A 113 -17.10 -8.43 -10.13
C MET A 113 -18.33 -9.32 -10.28
N ASP A 114 -18.20 -10.42 -11.03
CA ASP A 114 -19.27 -11.37 -11.38
C ASP A 114 -19.02 -12.79 -10.82
N ASN A 115 -17.99 -12.94 -9.97
CA ASN A 115 -17.51 -14.21 -9.42
C ASN A 115 -17.01 -15.21 -10.48
N SER A 116 -16.62 -14.72 -11.66
CA SER A 116 -15.98 -15.56 -12.70
C SER A 116 -14.51 -15.88 -12.39
N TYR A 117 -13.89 -15.12 -11.49
CA TYR A 117 -12.50 -15.31 -11.03
C TYR A 117 -11.49 -15.44 -12.17
N GLN A 118 -11.57 -14.52 -13.15
CA GLN A 118 -10.64 -14.47 -14.29
C GLN A 118 -9.30 -13.86 -13.90
N LEU A 119 -8.52 -14.57 -13.03
CA LEU A 119 -7.28 -14.06 -12.44
C LEU A 119 -6.24 -13.64 -13.49
N ASN A 120 -6.15 -14.38 -14.60
CA ASN A 120 -5.22 -14.01 -15.68
C ASN A 120 -5.56 -12.66 -16.31
N ASP A 121 -6.84 -12.33 -16.42
CA ASP A 121 -7.28 -11.01 -16.92
C ASP A 121 -7.07 -9.93 -15.85
N GLY A 122 -7.36 -10.25 -14.58
CA GLY A 122 -7.07 -9.36 -13.46
C GLY A 122 -5.60 -8.95 -13.39
N LEU A 123 -4.67 -9.89 -13.53
CA LEU A 123 -3.22 -9.62 -13.57
C LEU A 123 -2.82 -8.74 -14.77
N ARG A 124 -3.42 -8.98 -15.95
CA ARG A 124 -3.19 -8.14 -17.13
C ARG A 124 -3.65 -6.70 -16.91
N LEU A 125 -4.85 -6.52 -16.38
CA LEU A 125 -5.42 -5.20 -16.06
C LEU A 125 -4.58 -4.47 -15.01
N ALA A 126 -4.19 -5.16 -13.95
CA ALA A 126 -3.38 -4.60 -12.87
C ALA A 126 -2.02 -4.13 -13.38
N ARG A 127 -1.28 -4.98 -14.12
CA ARG A 127 0.04 -4.62 -14.66
C ARG A 127 -0.06 -3.48 -15.68
N LYS A 128 -1.06 -3.53 -16.58
CA LYS A 128 -1.26 -2.48 -17.58
C LYS A 128 -1.53 -1.13 -16.91
N LEU A 129 -2.41 -1.09 -15.90
CA LEU A 129 -2.71 0.14 -15.18
C LEU A 129 -1.48 0.69 -14.45
N LEU A 130 -0.71 -0.18 -13.76
CA LEU A 130 0.54 0.24 -13.09
C LEU A 130 1.54 0.83 -14.08
N LEU A 131 1.68 0.21 -15.26
CA LEU A 131 2.56 0.70 -16.31
C LEU A 131 2.13 2.09 -16.78
N GLU A 132 0.84 2.29 -17.07
CA GLU A 132 0.29 3.58 -17.52
C GLU A 132 0.46 4.68 -16.45
N ILE A 133 0.23 4.36 -15.16
CA ILE A 133 0.42 5.31 -14.06
C ILE A 133 1.89 5.70 -13.92
N ASN A 134 2.82 4.73 -13.86
CA ASN A 134 4.25 5.03 -13.74
C ASN A 134 4.80 5.74 -14.98
N ASP A 135 4.32 5.40 -16.18
CA ASP A 135 4.73 6.03 -17.43
C ASP A 135 4.26 7.49 -17.52
N SER A 136 3.18 7.86 -16.85
CA SER A 136 2.77 9.26 -16.70
C SER A 136 3.72 10.07 -15.82
N GLY A 137 4.52 9.43 -14.96
CA GLY A 137 5.42 10.04 -14.00
C GLY A 137 4.90 9.99 -12.55
N LEU A 138 3.78 9.31 -12.30
CA LEU A 138 3.22 9.13 -10.96
C LEU A 138 3.65 7.79 -10.37
N PRO A 139 4.40 7.74 -9.25
CA PRO A 139 4.76 6.49 -8.61
C PRO A 139 3.55 5.81 -7.95
N ALA A 140 3.56 4.47 -7.91
CA ALA A 140 2.48 3.65 -7.39
C ALA A 140 2.89 2.86 -6.13
N ALA A 141 1.92 2.69 -5.23
CA ALA A 141 2.04 1.91 -4.00
C ALA A 141 0.94 0.83 -3.95
N GLY A 142 1.28 -0.35 -3.43
CA GLY A 142 0.35 -1.47 -3.28
C GLY A 142 0.42 -2.16 -1.92
N GLU A 143 -0.46 -3.13 -1.70
CA GLU A 143 -0.40 -4.07 -0.59
C GLU A 143 -0.03 -5.45 -1.12
N PHE A 144 0.87 -6.15 -0.44
CA PHE A 144 1.27 -7.51 -0.80
C PHE A 144 0.53 -8.50 0.10
N LEU A 145 -0.35 -9.31 -0.49
CA LEU A 145 -1.21 -10.26 0.22
C LEU A 145 -0.81 -11.72 0.02
N ASP A 146 -0.05 -12.02 -1.04
CA ASP A 146 0.42 -13.37 -1.35
C ASP A 146 1.86 -13.37 -1.88
N MET A 147 2.43 -14.55 -2.11
CA MET A 147 3.81 -14.75 -2.55
C MET A 147 3.98 -14.76 -4.07
N ILE A 148 2.90 -14.78 -4.83
CA ILE A 148 2.91 -14.99 -6.30
C ILE A 148 2.70 -13.67 -7.02
N THR A 149 1.68 -12.90 -6.64
CA THR A 149 1.31 -11.59 -7.23
C THR A 149 2.51 -10.63 -7.35
N PRO A 150 3.44 -10.53 -6.36
CA PRO A 150 4.61 -9.66 -6.49
C PRO A 150 5.47 -9.95 -7.72
N GLN A 151 5.52 -11.20 -8.19
CA GLN A 151 6.30 -11.56 -9.39
C GLN A 151 5.79 -10.90 -10.67
N TYR A 152 4.51 -10.49 -10.69
CA TYR A 152 3.85 -9.84 -11.84
C TYR A 152 3.93 -8.32 -11.80
N VAL A 153 4.04 -7.71 -10.60
CA VAL A 153 3.80 -6.26 -10.45
C VAL A 153 4.85 -5.52 -9.61
N ALA A 154 5.71 -6.21 -8.85
CA ALA A 154 6.62 -5.56 -7.91
C ALA A 154 7.65 -4.64 -8.58
N ASP A 155 8.01 -4.89 -9.83
CA ASP A 155 8.90 -4.02 -10.62
C ASP A 155 8.32 -2.63 -10.90
N LEU A 156 6.98 -2.49 -10.81
CA LEU A 156 6.23 -1.25 -11.00
C LEU A 156 5.72 -0.63 -9.68
N MET A 157 6.11 -1.17 -8.53
CA MET A 157 5.75 -0.65 -7.21
C MET A 157 6.89 0.16 -6.60
N SER A 158 6.59 1.40 -6.21
CA SER A 158 7.55 2.29 -5.55
C SER A 158 7.57 2.13 -4.04
N TRP A 159 6.45 1.67 -3.46
CA TRP A 159 6.27 1.40 -2.04
C TRP A 159 5.24 0.28 -1.84
N GLY A 160 5.38 -0.50 -0.77
CA GLY A 160 4.47 -1.58 -0.46
C GLY A 160 4.03 -1.60 1.00
N ALA A 161 2.83 -2.13 1.27
CA ALA A 161 2.32 -2.37 2.61
C ALA A 161 2.18 -3.86 2.91
N ILE A 162 2.39 -4.22 4.17
CA ILE A 162 1.89 -5.45 4.78
C ILE A 162 0.76 -5.06 5.73
N GLY A 163 -0.42 -5.60 5.50
CA GLY A 163 -1.63 -5.26 6.24
C GLY A 163 -1.64 -5.79 7.68
N ALA A 164 -2.53 -5.24 8.51
CA ALA A 164 -2.62 -5.60 9.93
C ALA A 164 -2.93 -7.09 10.18
N ARG A 165 -3.61 -7.77 9.24
CA ARG A 165 -3.93 -9.20 9.35
C ARG A 165 -2.78 -10.11 8.94
N THR A 166 -1.78 -9.56 8.24
CA THR A 166 -0.66 -10.32 7.66
C THR A 166 0.69 -9.94 8.28
N THR A 167 0.76 -8.89 9.09
CA THR A 167 1.99 -8.46 9.78
C THR A 167 2.58 -9.55 10.71
N GLU A 168 1.76 -10.41 11.30
CA GLU A 168 2.23 -11.54 12.12
C GLU A 168 2.72 -12.74 11.29
N SER A 169 2.37 -12.79 10.00
CA SER A 169 2.67 -13.93 9.14
C SER A 169 4.16 -13.97 8.80
N GLN A 170 4.82 -15.09 9.10
CA GLN A 170 6.21 -15.35 8.72
C GLN A 170 6.41 -15.18 7.21
N VAL A 171 5.52 -15.76 6.40
CA VAL A 171 5.59 -15.71 4.93
C VAL A 171 5.63 -14.28 4.39
N HIS A 172 4.84 -13.37 4.98
CA HIS A 172 4.83 -11.95 4.56
C HIS A 172 6.08 -11.20 5.02
N ARG A 173 6.67 -11.56 6.16
CA ARG A 173 7.95 -10.99 6.64
C ARG A 173 9.11 -11.44 5.75
N GLU A 174 9.13 -12.72 5.38
CA GLU A 174 10.08 -13.29 4.42
C GLU A 174 9.94 -12.62 3.04
N LEU A 175 8.71 -12.47 2.53
CA LEU A 175 8.45 -11.74 1.28
C LEU A 175 9.04 -10.33 1.34
N ALA A 176 8.70 -9.58 2.39
CA ALA A 176 9.15 -8.19 2.55
C ALA A 176 10.68 -8.06 2.58
N SER A 177 11.40 -9.07 3.11
CA SER A 177 12.87 -9.10 3.15
C SER A 177 13.52 -9.10 1.76
N GLY A 178 12.78 -9.53 0.73
CA GLY A 178 13.26 -9.63 -0.67
C GLY A 178 12.65 -8.59 -1.61
N LEU A 179 11.70 -7.78 -1.17
CA LEU A 179 11.11 -6.75 -2.01
C LEU A 179 12.09 -5.62 -2.28
N SER A 180 12.13 -5.15 -3.52
CA SER A 180 13.02 -4.07 -3.96
C SER A 180 12.47 -2.66 -3.66
N CYS A 181 11.36 -2.55 -2.97
CA CYS A 181 10.76 -1.28 -2.54
C CYS A 181 10.73 -1.18 -1.01
N PRO A 182 10.66 0.03 -0.44
CA PRO A 182 10.33 0.23 0.97
C PRO A 182 9.00 -0.40 1.34
N VAL A 183 8.91 -0.97 2.56
CA VAL A 183 7.72 -1.69 3.03
C VAL A 183 7.26 -1.18 4.39
N GLY A 184 6.00 -0.76 4.47
CA GLY A 184 5.36 -0.39 5.71
C GLY A 184 4.58 -1.58 6.32
N PHE A 185 4.83 -1.88 7.59
CA PHE A 185 4.10 -2.89 8.37
C PHE A 185 3.05 -2.23 9.25
N LYS A 186 1.77 -2.55 9.04
CA LYS A 186 0.69 -2.04 9.91
C LYS A 186 0.74 -2.73 11.28
N ASN A 187 0.46 -1.98 12.35
CA ASN A 187 0.23 -2.57 13.67
C ASN A 187 -0.97 -3.53 13.64
N GLY A 188 -1.04 -4.43 14.61
CA GLY A 188 -2.11 -5.42 14.73
C GLY A 188 -3.52 -4.80 14.73
N THR A 189 -4.53 -5.58 14.38
CA THR A 189 -5.92 -5.12 14.33
C THR A 189 -6.46 -4.70 15.70
N ASP A 190 -5.88 -5.21 16.77
CA ASP A 190 -6.16 -4.87 18.17
C ASP A 190 -5.45 -3.60 18.66
N GLY A 191 -4.51 -3.06 17.85
CA GLY A 191 -3.67 -1.92 18.17
C GLY A 191 -2.24 -2.29 18.60
N THR A 192 -1.91 -3.58 18.71
CA THR A 192 -0.58 -4.05 19.15
C THR A 192 0.52 -3.59 18.21
N ILE A 193 1.44 -2.79 18.73
CA ILE A 193 2.60 -2.23 18.00
C ILE A 193 3.73 -3.25 17.89
N LYS A 194 3.89 -4.09 18.92
CA LYS A 194 4.98 -5.07 19.00
C LYS A 194 5.07 -5.96 17.77
N VAL A 195 3.94 -6.41 17.22
CA VAL A 195 3.92 -7.28 16.03
C VAL A 195 4.54 -6.63 14.80
N ALA A 196 4.36 -5.31 14.64
CA ALA A 196 4.97 -4.56 13.54
C ALA A 196 6.49 -4.34 13.78
N ILE A 197 6.90 -4.06 15.01
CA ILE A 197 8.33 -3.96 15.38
C ILE A 197 9.05 -5.28 15.12
N ASP A 198 8.46 -6.40 15.55
CA ASP A 198 9.00 -7.74 15.30
C ASP A 198 9.08 -8.04 13.79
N ALA A 199 8.06 -7.61 13.02
CA ALA A 199 8.03 -7.79 11.57
C ALA A 199 9.12 -6.99 10.84
N ILE A 200 9.38 -5.75 11.26
CA ILE A 200 10.45 -4.90 10.72
C ILE A 200 11.82 -5.56 10.97
N ASN A 201 12.08 -6.03 12.20
CA ASN A 201 13.31 -6.74 12.54
C ASN A 201 13.48 -8.01 11.69
N ALA A 202 12.42 -8.81 11.56
CA ALA A 202 12.46 -10.01 10.75
C ALA A 202 12.73 -9.68 9.27
N ALA A 203 11.98 -8.77 8.67
CA ALA A 203 12.13 -8.38 7.27
C ALA A 203 13.47 -7.67 6.97
N GLY A 204 14.07 -7.04 7.97
CA GLY A 204 15.42 -6.46 7.88
C GLY A 204 16.56 -7.49 7.84
N SER A 205 16.25 -8.77 8.10
CA SER A 205 17.24 -9.85 8.14
C SER A 205 17.20 -10.69 6.85
N PRO A 206 18.29 -11.41 6.50
CA PRO A 206 18.30 -12.38 5.41
C PRO A 206 17.37 -13.57 5.71
N HIS A 207 16.70 -14.08 4.66
CA HIS A 207 15.83 -15.25 4.74
C HIS A 207 16.07 -16.22 3.59
N CYS A 208 15.68 -17.49 3.80
CA CYS A 208 15.63 -18.51 2.78
C CYS A 208 14.26 -19.20 2.85
N PHE A 209 13.46 -19.13 1.77
CA PHE A 209 12.08 -19.60 1.78
C PHE A 209 11.59 -20.06 0.40
N LEU A 210 10.41 -20.68 0.37
CA LEU A 210 9.80 -21.17 -0.86
C LEU A 210 9.01 -20.06 -1.56
N SER A 211 9.24 -19.88 -2.85
CA SER A 211 8.50 -18.93 -3.70
C SER A 211 8.46 -19.42 -5.15
N VAL A 212 8.17 -18.54 -6.08
CA VAL A 212 8.13 -18.83 -7.52
C VAL A 212 9.08 -17.92 -8.29
N THR A 213 9.64 -18.45 -9.40
CA THR A 213 10.45 -17.65 -10.33
C THR A 213 9.57 -16.83 -11.28
N LYS A 214 10.19 -15.93 -12.08
CA LYS A 214 9.50 -15.25 -13.19
C LYS A 214 8.95 -16.21 -14.25
N TYR A 215 9.45 -17.43 -14.33
CA TYR A 215 8.94 -18.49 -15.21
C TYR A 215 7.80 -19.30 -14.61
N GLY A 216 7.35 -18.98 -13.39
CA GLY A 216 6.26 -19.68 -12.71
C GLY A 216 6.68 -21.00 -12.03
N HIS A 217 7.98 -21.31 -11.98
CA HIS A 217 8.46 -22.51 -11.33
C HIS A 217 8.67 -22.30 -9.84
N SER A 218 8.34 -23.28 -9.03
CA SER A 218 8.67 -23.31 -7.60
C SER A 218 10.18 -23.18 -7.41
N ALA A 219 10.60 -22.39 -6.45
CA ALA A 219 12.01 -22.07 -6.20
C ALA A 219 12.30 -21.89 -4.72
N ILE A 220 13.57 -22.09 -4.36
CA ILE A 220 14.14 -21.61 -3.10
C ILE A 220 14.68 -20.20 -3.37
N VAL A 221 14.26 -19.23 -2.57
CA VAL A 221 14.65 -17.83 -2.66
C VAL A 221 15.46 -17.47 -1.43
N GLU A 222 16.65 -16.90 -1.65
CA GLU A 222 17.49 -16.30 -0.61
C GLU A 222 17.44 -14.78 -0.73
N THR A 223 17.28 -14.07 0.38
CA THR A 223 17.19 -12.61 0.46
C THR A 223 18.31 -12.04 1.34
N SER A 224 18.60 -10.75 1.14
CA SER A 224 19.59 -10.02 1.96
C SER A 224 18.97 -9.26 3.13
N GLY A 225 17.65 -9.22 3.23
CA GLY A 225 16.92 -8.34 4.13
C GLY A 225 16.59 -6.98 3.48
N ASN A 226 15.54 -6.32 3.97
CA ASN A 226 15.06 -5.02 3.50
C ASN A 226 15.20 -3.98 4.61
N GLY A 227 16.21 -3.12 4.51
CA GLY A 227 16.52 -2.07 5.48
C GLY A 227 15.55 -0.87 5.46
N ASP A 228 14.61 -0.81 4.50
CA ASP A 228 13.62 0.27 4.37
C ASP A 228 12.24 -0.12 4.91
N CYS A 229 12.18 -1.11 5.80
CA CYS A 229 10.96 -1.47 6.50
C CYS A 229 10.67 -0.47 7.64
N HIS A 230 9.39 -0.07 7.78
CA HIS A 230 8.94 0.88 8.79
C HIS A 230 7.53 0.56 9.29
N ILE A 231 7.12 1.21 10.39
CA ILE A 231 5.82 0.98 11.00
C ILE A 231 4.73 1.89 10.41
N ILE A 232 3.50 1.37 10.31
CA ILE A 232 2.29 2.13 9.99
C ILE A 232 1.31 2.03 11.17
N LEU A 233 0.93 3.17 11.74
CA LEU A 233 -0.10 3.26 12.75
C LEU A 233 -1.48 3.38 12.10
N ARG A 234 -2.33 2.36 12.26
CA ARG A 234 -3.67 2.28 11.67
C ARG A 234 -4.81 2.28 12.69
N GLY A 235 -4.47 2.50 13.99
CA GLY A 235 -5.39 2.33 15.09
C GLY A 235 -5.59 0.86 15.49
N GLY A 236 -6.44 0.64 16.46
CA GLY A 236 -6.83 -0.66 16.97
C GLY A 236 -8.24 -0.60 17.54
N LYS A 237 -8.40 -0.89 18.83
CA LYS A 237 -9.65 -0.61 19.57
C LYS A 237 -9.93 0.89 19.62
N GLU A 238 -8.87 1.67 19.73
CA GLU A 238 -8.88 3.13 19.73
C GLU A 238 -7.92 3.67 18.65
N PRO A 239 -8.09 4.93 18.22
CA PRO A 239 -7.11 5.62 17.38
C PRO A 239 -5.72 5.67 18.02
N ASN A 240 -4.64 5.65 17.21
CA ASN A 240 -3.26 5.67 17.73
C ASN A 240 -2.34 6.67 16.99
N TYR A 241 -2.89 7.81 16.55
CA TYR A 241 -2.16 8.84 15.80
C TYR A 241 -1.69 10.04 16.64
N SER A 242 -2.14 10.18 17.89
CA SER A 242 -1.78 11.34 18.72
C SER A 242 -0.28 11.40 19.03
N ALA A 243 0.21 12.59 19.42
CA ALA A 243 1.60 12.80 19.81
C ALA A 243 2.09 11.83 20.90
N GLN A 244 1.20 11.47 21.85
CA GLN A 244 1.52 10.47 22.87
C GLN A 244 1.79 9.10 22.24
N HIS A 245 0.92 8.63 21.33
CA HIS A 245 1.10 7.35 20.65
C HIS A 245 2.36 7.34 19.78
N VAL A 246 2.65 8.43 19.08
CA VAL A 246 3.88 8.57 18.31
C VAL A 246 5.11 8.46 19.23
N ALA A 247 5.10 9.12 20.40
CA ALA A 247 6.18 9.03 21.37
C ALA A 247 6.37 7.59 21.91
N GLU A 248 5.28 6.87 22.21
CA GLU A 248 5.32 5.47 22.66
C GLU A 248 5.92 4.56 21.58
N VAL A 249 5.55 4.74 20.31
CA VAL A 249 6.10 3.98 19.18
C VAL A 249 7.59 4.28 18.99
N LYS A 250 7.99 5.55 19.03
CA LYS A 250 9.42 5.95 19.00
C LYS A 250 10.24 5.24 20.06
N ALA A 251 9.73 5.20 21.30
CA ALA A 251 10.40 4.51 22.41
C ALA A 251 10.49 2.99 22.16
N GLY A 252 9.44 2.38 21.60
CA GLY A 252 9.43 0.96 21.23
C GLY A 252 10.44 0.63 20.12
N LEU A 253 10.51 1.45 19.08
CA LEU A 253 11.47 1.32 17.98
C LEU A 253 12.91 1.51 18.48
N ALA A 254 13.18 2.54 19.30
CA ALA A 254 14.49 2.80 19.90
C ALA A 254 14.96 1.61 20.75
N LYS A 255 14.07 1.04 21.58
CA LYS A 255 14.36 -0.16 22.39
C LYS A 255 14.72 -1.37 21.53
N ALA A 256 14.16 -1.47 20.34
CA ALA A 256 14.44 -2.52 19.37
C ALA A 256 15.67 -2.23 18.49
N GLY A 257 16.34 -1.09 18.65
CA GLY A 257 17.46 -0.68 17.81
C GLY A 257 17.08 -0.27 16.38
N LEU A 258 15.81 0.08 16.16
CA LEU A 258 15.26 0.45 14.85
C LEU A 258 15.20 1.98 14.68
N PRO A 259 15.24 2.47 13.42
CA PRO A 259 14.94 3.86 13.11
C PRO A 259 13.56 4.28 13.64
N GLN A 260 13.47 5.46 14.24
CA GLN A 260 12.25 5.96 14.87
C GLN A 260 11.34 6.65 13.83
N GLN A 261 11.07 5.99 12.70
CA GLN A 261 10.22 6.50 11.63
C GLN A 261 8.82 5.86 11.68
N VAL A 262 7.82 6.70 11.59
CA VAL A 262 6.41 6.34 11.74
C VAL A 262 5.61 6.86 10.55
N MET A 263 4.80 5.99 9.93
CA MET A 263 3.74 6.39 9.02
C MET A 263 2.41 6.33 9.75
N ILE A 264 1.52 7.30 9.50
CA ILE A 264 0.18 7.32 10.09
C ILE A 264 -0.86 7.10 8.98
N ASP A 265 -1.65 6.04 9.14
CA ASP A 265 -2.81 5.76 8.29
C ASP A 265 -4.01 6.54 8.82
N PHE A 266 -4.54 7.49 8.05
CA PHE A 266 -5.65 8.36 8.43
C PHE A 266 -6.99 7.64 8.43
N SER A 267 -7.08 6.54 7.69
CA SER A 267 -8.29 5.72 7.57
C SER A 267 -8.39 4.66 8.69
N HIS A 268 -9.17 3.61 8.47
CA HIS A 268 -9.33 2.45 9.33
C HIS A 268 -9.80 2.82 10.75
N ALA A 269 -9.12 2.32 11.80
CA ALA A 269 -9.53 2.61 13.16
C ALA A 269 -9.13 4.03 13.62
N ASN A 270 -8.15 4.66 13.00
CA ASN A 270 -7.80 6.05 13.28
C ASN A 270 -8.92 7.03 12.93
N SER A 271 -9.69 6.75 11.89
CA SER A 271 -10.92 7.50 11.55
C SER A 271 -12.19 6.88 12.14
N SER A 272 -12.09 5.84 12.97
CA SER A 272 -13.24 5.06 13.46
C SER A 272 -14.13 4.56 12.30
N LYS A 273 -13.54 4.26 11.14
CA LYS A 273 -14.20 3.88 9.87
C LYS A 273 -15.18 4.92 9.31
N GLN A 274 -15.08 6.17 9.75
CA GLN A 274 -15.82 7.31 9.21
C GLN A 274 -14.87 8.12 8.32
N PHE A 275 -15.05 8.05 7.01
CA PHE A 275 -14.07 8.62 6.06
C PHE A 275 -13.81 10.12 6.27
N GLN A 276 -14.85 10.90 6.64
CA GLN A 276 -14.70 12.33 6.93
C GLN A 276 -13.71 12.60 8.08
N ARG A 277 -13.58 11.67 9.03
CA ARG A 277 -12.66 11.82 10.16
C ARG A 277 -11.19 11.69 9.74
N GLN A 278 -10.89 11.26 8.52
CA GLN A 278 -9.53 11.38 7.99
C GLN A 278 -9.04 12.84 7.99
N MET A 279 -9.94 13.81 7.80
CA MET A 279 -9.59 15.25 7.90
C MET A 279 -9.23 15.66 9.33
N VAL A 280 -9.91 15.10 10.34
CA VAL A 280 -9.56 15.33 11.76
C VAL A 280 -8.18 14.76 12.10
N VAL A 281 -7.86 13.57 11.58
CA VAL A 281 -6.53 12.98 11.73
C VAL A 281 -5.47 13.85 11.03
N ALA A 282 -5.79 14.37 9.84
CA ALA A 282 -4.93 15.28 9.12
C ALA A 282 -4.62 16.57 9.89
N ASP A 283 -5.63 17.13 10.57
CA ASP A 283 -5.47 18.33 11.41
C ASP A 283 -4.49 18.06 12.55
N ASP A 284 -4.67 16.96 13.29
CA ASP A 284 -3.79 16.58 14.41
C ASP A 284 -2.35 16.32 13.93
N VAL A 285 -2.17 15.50 12.87
CA VAL A 285 -0.85 15.20 12.32
C VAL A 285 -0.17 16.47 11.80
N SER A 286 -0.91 17.38 11.16
CA SER A 286 -0.37 18.67 10.71
C SER A 286 0.15 19.50 11.88
N GLN A 287 -0.58 19.55 13.01
CA GLN A 287 -0.12 20.24 14.22
C GLN A 287 1.13 19.61 14.83
N GLN A 288 1.22 18.28 14.83
CA GLN A 288 2.44 17.58 15.28
C GLN A 288 3.65 17.95 14.40
N LEU A 289 3.47 17.98 13.07
CA LEU A 289 4.54 18.39 12.14
C LEU A 289 4.96 19.84 12.39
N ILE A 290 4.02 20.78 12.50
CA ILE A 290 4.27 22.19 12.79
C ILE A 290 5.00 22.37 14.13
N SER A 291 4.67 21.53 15.12
CA SER A 291 5.33 21.51 16.44
C SER A 291 6.72 20.88 16.43
N GLY A 292 7.22 20.47 15.26
CA GLY A 292 8.60 19.97 15.09
C GLY A 292 8.76 18.45 15.19
N GLU A 293 7.66 17.63 15.16
CA GLU A 293 7.80 16.17 15.16
C GLU A 293 8.45 15.69 13.85
N GLN A 294 9.62 15.05 13.98
CA GLN A 294 10.42 14.56 12.86
C GLN A 294 10.20 13.06 12.58
N ALA A 295 9.66 12.32 13.54
CA ALA A 295 9.48 10.88 13.40
C ALA A 295 8.29 10.54 12.49
N ILE A 296 7.34 11.45 12.27
CA ILE A 296 6.27 11.25 11.29
C ILE A 296 6.85 11.52 9.90
N VAL A 297 7.27 10.44 9.24
CA VAL A 297 7.90 10.48 7.91
C VAL A 297 6.92 10.25 6.78
N GLY A 298 5.71 9.77 7.09
CA GLY A 298 4.70 9.52 6.06
C GLY A 298 3.29 9.40 6.60
N VAL A 299 2.35 9.50 5.67
CA VAL A 299 0.91 9.33 5.92
C VAL A 299 0.27 8.48 4.82
N MET A 300 -0.82 7.79 5.16
CA MET A 300 -1.64 7.03 4.21
C MET A 300 -3.08 7.53 4.27
N ILE A 301 -3.70 7.74 3.10
CA ILE A 301 -5.03 8.35 2.99
C ILE A 301 -5.87 7.56 1.98
N GLU A 302 -7.09 7.21 2.34
CA GLU A 302 -8.06 6.60 1.42
C GLU A 302 -8.93 7.68 0.78
N SER A 303 -8.73 7.89 -0.52
CA SER A 303 -9.31 8.96 -1.33
C SER A 303 -9.75 8.44 -2.69
N HIS A 304 -10.85 8.99 -3.23
CA HIS A 304 -11.28 8.70 -4.60
C HIS A 304 -11.88 9.97 -5.25
N LEU A 305 -12.34 9.87 -6.51
CA LEU A 305 -12.99 10.99 -7.21
C LEU A 305 -14.27 11.45 -6.51
N VAL A 306 -15.08 10.48 -6.02
CA VAL A 306 -16.34 10.71 -5.30
C VAL A 306 -16.22 10.14 -3.88
N GLU A 307 -16.68 10.88 -2.90
CA GLU A 307 -16.63 10.49 -1.49
C GLU A 307 -17.55 9.30 -1.15
N GLY A 308 -17.22 8.64 -0.04
CA GLY A 308 -17.98 7.53 0.51
C GLY A 308 -17.68 6.19 -0.17
N ASN A 309 -18.64 5.28 -0.09
CA ASN A 309 -18.61 3.99 -0.73
C ASN A 309 -19.99 3.58 -1.26
N GLN A 310 -20.03 2.48 -2.01
CA GLN A 310 -21.23 1.88 -2.58
C GLN A 310 -21.15 0.36 -2.50
N SER A 311 -22.30 -0.31 -2.52
CA SER A 311 -22.39 -1.76 -2.43
C SER A 311 -22.47 -2.39 -3.83
N LEU A 312 -21.72 -3.48 -4.03
CA LEU A 312 -21.86 -4.33 -5.23
C LEU A 312 -23.17 -5.14 -5.26
N GLU A 313 -23.82 -5.29 -4.08
CA GLU A 313 -25.03 -6.11 -3.91
C GLU A 313 -26.32 -5.28 -4.04
N SER A 314 -26.22 -3.97 -4.25
CA SER A 314 -27.38 -3.06 -4.31
C SER A 314 -28.28 -3.29 -5.51
N GLY A 315 -27.76 -3.88 -6.60
CA GLY A 315 -28.45 -3.98 -7.89
C GLY A 315 -28.55 -2.65 -8.67
N GLU A 316 -28.06 -1.55 -8.09
CA GLU A 316 -28.02 -0.24 -8.74
C GLU A 316 -26.74 -0.09 -9.58
N PRO A 317 -26.80 0.69 -10.67
CA PRO A 317 -25.59 1.04 -11.43
C PRO A 317 -24.53 1.69 -10.53
N LEU A 318 -23.27 1.27 -10.68
CA LEU A 318 -22.17 1.85 -9.90
C LEU A 318 -21.94 3.31 -10.28
N VAL A 319 -21.76 4.14 -9.26
CA VAL A 319 -21.34 5.53 -9.42
C VAL A 319 -19.86 5.55 -9.79
N TYR A 320 -19.53 6.16 -10.93
CA TYR A 320 -18.15 6.31 -11.39
C TYR A 320 -17.28 7.01 -10.37
N GLY A 321 -16.08 6.49 -10.12
CA GLY A 321 -15.13 7.08 -9.20
C GLY A 321 -15.48 7.00 -7.71
N LYS A 322 -16.45 6.14 -7.32
CA LYS A 322 -16.83 5.89 -5.93
C LYS A 322 -16.40 4.50 -5.49
N SER A 323 -15.82 4.39 -4.28
CA SER A 323 -15.28 3.13 -3.76
C SER A 323 -16.35 2.03 -3.63
N VAL A 324 -15.99 0.78 -3.96
CA VAL A 324 -16.80 -0.43 -3.72
C VAL A 324 -16.34 -1.21 -2.48
N THR A 325 -15.38 -0.67 -1.74
CA THR A 325 -14.86 -1.24 -0.48
C THR A 325 -15.00 -0.23 0.65
N ASP A 326 -13.94 0.13 1.36
CA ASP A 326 -14.06 1.11 2.44
C ASP A 326 -14.30 2.52 1.88
N ALA A 327 -15.03 3.33 2.63
CA ALA A 327 -15.39 4.69 2.23
C ALA A 327 -14.16 5.61 2.18
N CYS A 328 -14.04 6.39 1.11
CA CYS A 328 -12.93 7.31 0.84
C CYS A 328 -13.36 8.77 0.98
N ILE A 329 -12.42 9.69 1.24
CA ILE A 329 -12.66 11.12 1.02
C ILE A 329 -12.78 11.40 -0.48
N GLY A 330 -13.50 12.46 -0.86
CA GLY A 330 -13.64 12.90 -2.24
C GLY A 330 -12.46 13.72 -2.74
N TRP A 331 -12.53 14.15 -4.02
CA TRP A 331 -11.45 14.88 -4.64
C TRP A 331 -11.19 16.26 -3.98
N GLU A 332 -12.22 16.98 -3.58
CA GLU A 332 -12.09 18.30 -2.93
C GLU A 332 -11.31 18.20 -1.63
N ASP A 333 -11.63 17.21 -0.78
CA ASP A 333 -10.88 16.96 0.45
C ASP A 333 -9.48 16.42 0.18
N THR A 334 -9.27 15.74 -0.94
CA THR A 334 -7.93 15.29 -1.40
C THR A 334 -7.01 16.47 -1.68
N ASP A 335 -7.47 17.44 -2.46
CA ASP A 335 -6.71 18.67 -2.73
C ASP A 335 -6.41 19.43 -1.43
N LYS A 336 -7.43 19.59 -0.58
CA LYS A 336 -7.33 20.29 0.70
C LYS A 336 -6.31 19.64 1.63
N VAL A 337 -6.38 18.32 1.82
CA VAL A 337 -5.47 17.61 2.76
C VAL A 337 -4.03 17.63 2.26
N LEU A 338 -3.78 17.51 0.96
CA LEU A 338 -2.43 17.57 0.41
C LEU A 338 -1.81 18.96 0.59
N ARG A 339 -2.57 20.04 0.33
CA ARG A 339 -2.10 21.41 0.56
C ARG A 339 -1.86 21.71 2.03
N GLN A 340 -2.71 21.19 2.92
CA GLN A 340 -2.57 21.31 4.36
C GLN A 340 -1.27 20.65 4.85
N LEU A 341 -1.01 19.42 4.42
CA LEU A 341 0.21 18.68 4.77
C LEU A 341 1.47 19.37 4.24
N ALA A 342 1.44 19.87 3.00
CA ALA A 342 2.54 20.63 2.43
C ALA A 342 2.82 21.92 3.22
N ALA A 343 1.77 22.66 3.61
CA ALA A 343 1.91 23.84 4.46
C ALA A 343 2.51 23.50 5.83
N ALA A 344 2.10 22.37 6.43
CA ALA A 344 2.66 21.90 7.70
C ALA A 344 4.15 21.55 7.60
N VAL A 345 4.56 20.85 6.52
CA VAL A 345 5.98 20.55 6.26
C VAL A 345 6.78 21.86 6.06
N LYS A 346 6.24 22.82 5.31
CA LYS A 346 6.88 24.12 5.12
C LYS A 346 7.08 24.87 6.43
N GLN A 347 6.06 24.87 7.31
CA GLN A 347 6.16 25.50 8.64
C GLN A 347 7.13 24.75 9.56
N ARG A 348 7.24 23.42 9.46
CA ARG A 348 8.23 22.63 10.20
C ARG A 348 9.68 23.03 9.87
N ARG A 349 9.93 23.51 8.67
CA ARG A 349 11.26 23.98 8.20
C ARG A 349 11.66 25.36 8.71
N GLY A 350 10.73 26.15 9.22
CA GLY A 350 10.92 27.51 9.73
C GLY A 350 10.61 28.54 8.67
#